data_40b2645fce39b99a0e5968f1ce065bf5
#
_entry.id   40b2645fce39b99a0e5968f1ce065bf5
#
_cell.length_a   1.000
_cell.length_b   1.000
_cell.length_c   1.000
_cell.angle_alpha   90.00
_cell.angle_beta   90.00
_cell.angle_gamma   90.00
#
_symmetry.space_group_name_H-M   'P 1'
#
loop_
_entity.id
_entity.type
_entity.pdbx_description
1 polymer ?
#
loop_
_entity_poly.entity_id
_entity_poly.type
_entity_poly.pdbx_seq_one_letter_code
_entity_poly.pdbx_strand_id
1 'polypeptide(L)'
;MNSVAVARYRPADNPFASHRVEGLAYRSKGIHAAALRLRLEETGPRSAIVGPKGSGKTTLLGELASTLPGEPVLVRIEGGCRHPWRTARTQLPRPVTPNHLVLVDGAEQLGPLEWRLLLRATRHARILLATLHRPGLLPTLIECRPDLELLRELVDELTPVDAPTLIPDLEELFRRHGGNIRSCLRELYDVYAGRASVEL
;
A
#
# COMPACT_ATOMS: atom_id res chain seq x y z
N MET A 1 32.12 3.64 27.84
CA MET A 1 31.45 3.58 26.53
C MET A 1 31.22 2.12 26.20
N ASN A 2 30.10 1.57 26.60
CA ASN A 2 29.76 0.18 26.30
C ASN A 2 29.20 0.12 24.88
N SER A 3 30.00 -0.37 23.94
CA SER A 3 29.53 -0.76 22.63
C SER A 3 28.64 -2.00 22.80
N VAL A 4 27.35 -1.83 22.82
CA VAL A 4 26.41 -2.95 22.71
C VAL A 4 26.62 -3.55 21.33
N ALA A 5 27.09 -4.81 21.29
CA ALA A 5 27.25 -5.54 20.04
C ALA A 5 25.85 -5.68 19.41
N VAL A 6 25.59 -4.92 18.38
CA VAL A 6 24.34 -4.98 17.62
C VAL A 6 24.26 -6.35 16.98
N ALA A 7 23.31 -7.17 17.42
CA ALA A 7 23.03 -8.46 16.80
C ALA A 7 22.63 -8.22 15.34
N ARG A 8 23.51 -8.60 14.41
CA ARG A 8 23.25 -8.45 12.98
C ARG A 8 22.35 -9.58 12.53
N TYR A 9 21.12 -9.27 12.22
CA TYR A 9 20.21 -10.23 11.63
C TYR A 9 20.63 -10.56 10.19
N ARG A 10 20.52 -11.84 9.82
CA ARG A 10 20.61 -12.23 8.40
C ARG A 10 19.42 -11.63 7.66
N PRO A 11 19.54 -11.31 6.36
CA PRO A 11 18.43 -10.71 5.60
C PRO A 11 17.11 -11.48 5.69
N ALA A 12 17.16 -12.83 5.75
CA ALA A 12 15.97 -13.67 5.87
C ALA A 12 15.35 -13.64 7.28
N ASP A 13 16.15 -13.39 8.32
CA ASP A 13 15.72 -13.42 9.73
C ASP A 13 15.36 -12.01 10.24
N ASN A 14 15.61 -10.97 9.44
CA ASN A 14 15.33 -9.58 9.80
C ASN A 14 13.81 -9.39 10.00
N PRO A 15 13.35 -8.87 11.15
CA PRO A 15 11.93 -8.65 11.42
C PRO A 15 11.23 -7.81 10.36
N PHE A 16 11.94 -6.85 9.78
CA PHE A 16 11.42 -5.91 8.78
C PHE A 16 11.74 -6.32 7.34
N ALA A 17 12.06 -7.60 7.08
CA ALA A 17 12.29 -8.10 5.74
C ALA A 17 11.03 -7.94 4.87
N SER A 18 11.21 -7.64 3.57
CA SER A 18 10.11 -7.32 2.66
C SER A 18 8.99 -8.36 2.65
N HIS A 19 9.32 -9.65 2.68
CA HIS A 19 8.31 -10.72 2.71
C HIS A 19 7.44 -10.72 3.98
N ARG A 20 7.99 -10.28 5.13
CA ARG A 20 7.24 -10.14 6.39
C ARG A 20 6.34 -8.92 6.36
N VAL A 21 6.88 -7.79 5.90
CA VAL A 21 6.12 -6.55 5.74
C VAL A 21 4.98 -6.70 4.71
N GLU A 22 5.22 -7.43 3.63
CA GLU A 22 4.20 -7.73 2.61
C GLU A 22 3.12 -8.71 3.11
N GLY A 23 3.44 -9.53 4.11
CA GLY A 23 2.49 -10.43 4.78
C GLY A 23 1.56 -9.74 5.78
N LEU A 24 1.82 -8.47 6.13
CA LEU A 24 0.95 -7.72 7.04
C LEU A 24 -0.41 -7.44 6.38
N ALA A 25 -1.48 -7.74 7.09
CA ALA A 25 -2.82 -7.33 6.69
C ALA A 25 -2.97 -5.80 6.72
N TYR A 26 -3.82 -5.26 5.85
CA TYR A 26 -4.14 -3.84 5.90
C TYR A 26 -4.88 -3.51 7.20
N ARG A 27 -4.38 -2.51 7.91
CA ARG A 27 -5.02 -2.00 9.13
C ARG A 27 -5.50 -0.59 8.89
N SER A 28 -6.80 -0.40 8.94
CA SER A 28 -7.40 0.92 9.08
C SER A 28 -8.13 0.97 10.40
N LYS A 29 -7.99 2.06 11.14
CA LYS A 29 -8.76 2.30 12.37
C LYS A 29 -10.27 2.19 12.07
N GLY A 30 -10.88 1.04 12.40
CA GLY A 30 -12.33 0.85 12.37
C GLY A 30 -12.97 0.59 11.00
N ILE A 31 -12.24 0.35 9.94
CA ILE A 31 -12.83 0.04 8.64
C ILE A 31 -12.52 -1.40 8.25
N HIS A 32 -13.47 -2.29 8.51
CA HIS A 32 -13.42 -3.69 8.06
C HIS A 32 -13.84 -3.79 6.59
N ALA A 33 -13.41 -4.85 5.90
CA ALA A 33 -13.77 -5.12 4.50
C ALA A 33 -15.29 -5.04 4.23
N ALA A 34 -16.11 -5.44 5.21
CA ALA A 34 -17.58 -5.32 5.14
C ALA A 34 -18.04 -3.86 5.06
N ALA A 35 -17.45 -2.95 5.82
CA ALA A 35 -17.79 -1.53 5.79
C ALA A 35 -17.36 -0.87 4.47
N LEU A 36 -16.22 -1.30 3.89
CA LEU A 36 -15.79 -0.84 2.57
C LEU A 36 -16.72 -1.32 1.46
N ARG A 37 -17.30 -2.50 1.61
CA ARG A 37 -18.31 -3.00 0.67
C ARG A 37 -19.58 -2.15 0.68
N LEU A 38 -20.09 -1.79 1.86
CA LEU A 38 -21.23 -0.88 2.00
C LEU A 38 -20.90 0.50 1.42
N ARG A 39 -19.72 1.04 1.71
CA ARG A 39 -19.27 2.31 1.12
C ARG A 39 -19.16 2.26 -0.40
N LEU A 40 -18.77 1.12 -0.96
CA LEU A 40 -18.70 0.95 -2.42
C LEU A 40 -20.11 1.00 -3.05
N GLU A 41 -21.14 0.52 -2.36
CA GLU A 41 -22.55 0.65 -2.79
C GLU A 41 -23.00 2.11 -2.81
N GLU A 42 -22.54 2.93 -1.85
CA GLU A 42 -22.83 4.36 -1.77
C GLU A 42 -22.01 5.18 -2.79
N THR A 43 -20.71 4.92 -2.93
CA THR A 43 -19.81 5.67 -3.82
C THR A 43 -19.92 5.26 -5.28
N GLY A 44 -20.50 4.08 -5.52
CA GLY A 44 -20.65 3.49 -6.84
C GLY A 44 -19.48 2.59 -7.25
N PRO A 45 -19.65 1.83 -8.34
CA PRO A 45 -18.73 0.78 -8.76
C PRO A 45 -17.38 1.30 -9.30
N ARG A 46 -17.18 2.61 -9.33
CA ARG A 46 -15.96 3.27 -9.79
C ARG A 46 -15.47 4.23 -8.73
N SER A 47 -14.48 3.80 -7.96
CA SER A 47 -14.05 4.52 -6.77
C SER A 47 -12.53 4.50 -6.63
N ALA A 48 -12.01 5.39 -5.78
CA ALA A 48 -10.59 5.54 -5.51
C ALA A 48 -10.25 5.22 -4.06
N ILE A 49 -9.10 4.57 -3.89
CA ILE A 49 -8.38 4.48 -2.62
C ILE A 49 -7.34 5.61 -2.65
N VAL A 50 -7.49 6.58 -1.77
CA VAL A 50 -6.66 7.79 -1.78
C VAL A 50 -5.70 7.80 -0.60
N GLY A 51 -4.50 8.33 -0.78
CA GLY A 51 -3.55 8.53 0.31
C GLY A 51 -2.12 8.73 -0.17
N PRO A 52 -1.22 9.20 0.69
CA PRO A 52 0.18 9.44 0.34
C PRO A 52 0.92 8.14 0.01
N LYS A 53 2.14 8.27 -0.51
CA LYS A 53 3.01 7.12 -0.76
C LYS A 53 3.33 6.41 0.57
N GLY A 54 3.24 5.07 0.56
CA GLY A 54 3.52 4.26 1.76
C GLY A 54 2.37 4.16 2.77
N SER A 55 1.15 4.62 2.43
CA SER A 55 -0.03 4.59 3.31
C SER A 55 -0.84 3.28 3.26
N GLY A 56 -0.31 2.21 2.64
CA GLY A 56 -0.99 0.91 2.62
C GLY A 56 -2.04 0.73 1.51
N LYS A 57 -2.20 1.67 0.55
CA LYS A 57 -3.17 1.56 -0.56
C LYS A 57 -3.07 0.25 -1.35
N THR A 58 -1.85 -0.15 -1.68
CA THR A 58 -1.58 -1.40 -2.43
C THR A 58 -2.00 -2.64 -1.63
N THR A 59 -1.73 -2.64 -0.31
CA THR A 59 -2.13 -3.72 0.61
C THR A 59 -3.64 -3.83 0.68
N LEU A 60 -4.33 -2.70 0.88
CA LEU A 60 -5.79 -2.64 0.89
C LEU A 60 -6.39 -3.10 -0.45
N LEU A 61 -5.81 -2.66 -1.58
CA LEU A 61 -6.27 -3.08 -2.91
C LEU A 61 -6.17 -4.60 -3.08
N GLY A 62 -5.09 -5.22 -2.55
CA GLY A 62 -4.91 -6.68 -2.53
C GLY A 62 -5.95 -7.41 -1.69
N GLU A 63 -6.30 -6.89 -0.51
CA GLU A 63 -7.37 -7.47 0.33
C GLU A 63 -8.73 -7.37 -0.34
N LEU A 64 -9.04 -6.23 -0.96
CA LEU A 64 -10.28 -6.05 -1.68
C LEU A 64 -10.40 -6.98 -2.90
N ALA A 65 -9.28 -7.38 -3.50
CA ALA A 65 -9.26 -8.37 -4.57
C ALA A 65 -9.85 -9.73 -4.16
N SER A 66 -9.66 -10.12 -2.90
CA SER A 66 -10.15 -11.41 -2.37
C SER A 66 -11.54 -11.33 -1.75
N THR A 67 -12.02 -10.13 -1.41
CA THR A 67 -13.28 -9.93 -0.67
C THR A 67 -14.43 -9.39 -1.52
N LEU A 68 -14.12 -8.66 -2.60
CA LEU A 68 -15.13 -8.09 -3.48
C LEU A 68 -15.57 -9.10 -4.56
N PRO A 69 -16.83 -9.00 -5.02
CA PRO A 69 -17.33 -9.91 -6.04
C PRO A 69 -16.76 -9.61 -7.42
N GLY A 70 -16.37 -10.65 -8.14
CA GLY A 70 -15.86 -10.59 -9.51
C GLY A 70 -14.52 -11.29 -9.68
N GLU A 71 -14.07 -11.40 -10.91
CA GLU A 71 -12.77 -11.94 -11.27
C GLU A 71 -11.72 -10.81 -11.16
N PRO A 72 -10.75 -10.89 -10.22
CA PRO A 72 -9.83 -9.80 -10.01
C PRO A 72 -8.82 -9.67 -11.15
N VAL A 73 -8.72 -8.48 -11.70
CA VAL A 73 -7.73 -8.07 -12.72
C VAL A 73 -6.88 -6.98 -12.10
N LEU A 74 -5.67 -7.33 -11.67
CA LEU A 74 -4.73 -6.40 -11.08
C LEU A 74 -3.86 -5.75 -12.17
N VAL A 75 -3.97 -4.44 -12.27
CA VAL A 75 -3.16 -3.60 -13.16
C VAL A 75 -2.18 -2.79 -12.31
N ARG A 76 -0.88 -2.96 -12.53
CA ARG A 76 0.16 -2.23 -11.81
C ARG A 76 0.90 -1.28 -12.75
N ILE A 77 1.00 -0.02 -12.33
CA ILE A 77 1.73 1.04 -13.03
C ILE A 77 2.79 1.58 -12.07
N GLU A 78 4.03 1.25 -12.33
CA GLU A 78 5.14 1.67 -11.48
C GLU A 78 5.43 3.17 -11.63
N GLY A 79 5.94 3.79 -10.56
CA GLY A 79 6.39 5.18 -10.61
C GLY A 79 7.53 5.36 -11.62
N GLY A 80 7.43 6.41 -12.45
CA GLY A 80 8.40 6.68 -13.51
C GLY A 80 8.22 5.84 -14.78
N CYS A 81 7.13 5.09 -14.90
CA CYS A 81 6.78 4.35 -16.12
C CYS A 81 6.69 5.30 -17.32
N ARG A 82 7.45 5.03 -18.40
CA ARG A 82 7.50 5.90 -19.61
C ARG A 82 6.18 5.88 -20.39
N HIS A 83 5.44 4.77 -20.34
CA HIS A 83 4.21 4.55 -21.11
C HIS A 83 3.12 3.94 -20.24
N PRO A 84 2.57 4.69 -19.24
CA PRO A 84 1.66 4.18 -18.25
C PRO A 84 0.42 3.50 -18.85
N TRP A 85 -0.20 4.12 -19.84
CA TRP A 85 -1.35 3.53 -20.54
C TRP A 85 -1.00 2.22 -21.27
N ARG A 86 0.13 2.18 -21.96
CA ARG A 86 0.53 0.96 -22.65
C ARG A 86 0.73 -0.19 -21.66
N THR A 87 1.39 0.08 -20.55
CA THR A 87 1.58 -0.87 -19.46
C THR A 87 0.24 -1.32 -18.89
N ALA A 88 -0.68 -0.41 -18.56
CA ALA A 88 -2.01 -0.76 -18.08
C ALA A 88 -2.79 -1.59 -19.11
N ARG A 89 -2.74 -1.18 -20.40
CA ARG A 89 -3.50 -1.81 -21.47
C ARG A 89 -3.09 -3.26 -21.74
N THR A 90 -1.83 -3.61 -21.56
CA THR A 90 -1.33 -4.99 -21.73
C THR A 90 -1.78 -5.93 -20.62
N GLN A 91 -2.11 -5.42 -19.43
CA GLN A 91 -2.57 -6.18 -18.28
C GLN A 91 -4.10 -6.34 -18.25
N LEU A 92 -4.84 -5.56 -19.03
CA LEU A 92 -6.30 -5.65 -19.12
C LEU A 92 -6.74 -6.78 -20.07
N PRO A 93 -7.74 -7.60 -19.68
CA PRO A 93 -8.33 -8.59 -20.59
C PRO A 93 -9.02 -7.93 -21.79
N ARG A 94 -9.23 -8.71 -22.84
CA ARG A 94 -9.91 -8.27 -24.08
C ARG A 94 -10.97 -9.29 -24.49
N PRO A 95 -12.25 -8.97 -24.28
CA PRO A 95 -12.81 -7.74 -23.72
C PRO A 95 -12.77 -7.70 -22.20
N VAL A 96 -12.89 -6.50 -21.61
CA VAL A 96 -13.28 -6.34 -20.20
C VAL A 96 -14.79 -6.59 -20.12
N THR A 97 -15.22 -7.46 -19.20
CA THR A 97 -16.61 -7.91 -19.06
C THR A 97 -17.20 -7.51 -17.70
N PRO A 98 -18.54 -7.61 -17.51
CA PRO A 98 -19.18 -7.35 -16.23
C PRO A 98 -18.80 -8.33 -15.10
N ASN A 99 -18.02 -9.37 -15.38
CA ASN A 99 -17.49 -10.26 -14.35
C ASN A 99 -16.14 -9.77 -13.76
N HIS A 100 -15.46 -8.83 -14.41
CA HIS A 100 -14.17 -8.37 -13.96
C HIS A 100 -14.25 -7.31 -12.84
N LEU A 101 -13.45 -7.54 -11.80
CA LEU A 101 -13.08 -6.57 -10.76
C LEU A 101 -11.72 -5.97 -11.17
N VAL A 102 -11.71 -4.78 -11.76
CA VAL A 102 -10.46 -4.14 -12.21
C VAL A 102 -9.88 -3.29 -11.08
N LEU A 103 -8.66 -3.62 -10.69
CA LEU A 103 -7.90 -3.01 -9.61
C LEU A 103 -6.64 -2.36 -10.19
N VAL A 104 -6.57 -1.03 -10.15
CA VAL A 104 -5.45 -0.28 -10.75
C VAL A 104 -4.58 0.32 -9.66
N ASP A 105 -3.38 -0.22 -9.48
CA ASP A 105 -2.37 0.33 -8.58
C ASP A 105 -1.44 1.27 -9.34
N GLY A 106 -1.25 2.48 -8.82
CA GLY A 106 -0.43 3.51 -9.46
C GLY A 106 -1.16 4.31 -10.55
N ALA A 107 -2.48 4.43 -10.49
CA ALA A 107 -3.26 5.17 -11.48
C ALA A 107 -2.92 6.67 -11.56
N GLU A 108 -2.29 7.23 -10.54
CA GLU A 108 -1.73 8.58 -10.54
C GLU A 108 -0.62 8.83 -11.58
N GLN A 109 -0.06 7.76 -12.14
CA GLN A 109 0.94 7.84 -13.22
C GLN A 109 0.30 8.16 -14.57
N LEU A 110 -1.02 7.98 -14.72
CA LEU A 110 -1.75 8.22 -15.95
C LEU A 110 -1.97 9.72 -16.18
N GLY A 111 -1.63 10.19 -17.36
CA GLY A 111 -2.02 11.53 -17.82
C GLY A 111 -3.53 11.63 -18.10
N PRO A 112 -4.06 12.86 -18.29
CA PRO A 112 -5.51 13.08 -18.48
C PRO A 112 -6.12 12.29 -19.64
N LEU A 113 -5.41 12.16 -20.76
CA LEU A 113 -5.88 11.37 -21.90
C LEU A 113 -5.84 9.87 -21.60
N GLU A 114 -4.76 9.40 -20.98
CA GLU A 114 -4.59 8.00 -20.63
C GLU A 114 -5.62 7.54 -19.60
N TRP A 115 -5.98 8.45 -18.67
CA TRP A 115 -7.06 8.24 -17.71
C TRP A 115 -8.40 8.03 -18.43
N ARG A 116 -8.74 8.87 -19.43
CA ARG A 116 -9.94 8.68 -20.24
C ARG A 116 -9.93 7.34 -21.00
N LEU A 117 -8.76 6.93 -21.50
CA LEU A 117 -8.60 5.63 -22.16
C LEU A 117 -8.80 4.46 -21.19
N LEU A 118 -8.30 4.57 -19.95
CA LEU A 118 -8.55 3.59 -18.90
C LEU A 118 -10.05 3.46 -18.61
N LEU A 119 -10.74 4.57 -18.36
CA LEU A 119 -12.17 4.58 -18.07
C LEU A 119 -12.99 3.98 -19.23
N ARG A 120 -12.62 4.28 -20.47
CA ARG A 120 -13.25 3.70 -21.66
C ARG A 120 -13.00 2.18 -21.76
N ALA A 121 -11.76 1.75 -21.53
CA ALA A 121 -11.39 0.34 -21.59
C ALA A 121 -12.08 -0.51 -20.51
N THR A 122 -12.30 0.08 -19.33
CA THR A 122 -12.91 -0.59 -18.17
C THR A 122 -14.40 -0.30 -18.01
N ARG A 123 -15.05 0.31 -19.02
CA ARG A 123 -16.46 0.74 -18.92
C ARG A 123 -17.45 -0.39 -18.59
N HIS A 124 -17.11 -1.62 -18.97
CA HIS A 124 -17.94 -2.81 -18.75
C HIS A 124 -17.50 -3.63 -17.52
N ALA A 125 -16.44 -3.22 -16.82
CA ALA A 125 -16.05 -3.85 -15.57
C ALA A 125 -17.18 -3.74 -14.54
N ARG A 126 -17.33 -4.79 -13.73
CA ARG A 126 -18.24 -4.78 -12.58
C ARG A 126 -17.87 -3.70 -11.59
N ILE A 127 -16.59 -3.63 -11.26
CA ILE A 127 -16.01 -2.66 -10.34
C ILE A 127 -14.68 -2.19 -10.92
N LEU A 128 -14.39 -0.90 -10.77
CA LEU A 128 -13.08 -0.30 -11.00
C LEU A 128 -12.64 0.40 -9.70
N LEU A 129 -11.58 -0.09 -9.08
CA LEU A 129 -10.89 0.59 -7.99
C LEU A 129 -9.52 1.05 -8.44
N ALA A 130 -9.16 2.29 -8.14
CA ALA A 130 -7.86 2.85 -8.47
C ALA A 130 -7.18 3.45 -7.24
N THR A 131 -5.88 3.23 -7.08
CA THR A 131 -5.11 3.96 -6.07
C THR A 131 -4.71 5.33 -6.61
N LEU A 132 -4.85 6.36 -5.78
CA LEU A 132 -4.52 7.75 -6.11
C LEU A 132 -3.81 8.42 -4.94
N HIS A 133 -2.96 9.41 -5.23
CA HIS A 133 -2.34 10.22 -4.18
C HIS A 133 -3.26 11.32 -3.66
N ARG A 134 -4.18 11.81 -4.48
CA ARG A 134 -5.11 12.91 -4.17
C ARG A 134 -6.51 12.56 -4.67
N PRO A 135 -7.56 13.06 -3.99
CA PRO A 135 -8.94 12.90 -4.43
C PRO A 135 -9.23 13.71 -5.71
N GLY A 136 -10.36 13.44 -6.38
CA GLY A 136 -10.93 14.26 -7.44
C GLY A 136 -11.12 13.58 -8.79
N LEU A 137 -10.40 12.49 -9.10
CA LEU A 137 -10.58 11.76 -10.38
C LEU A 137 -11.73 10.76 -10.34
N LEU A 138 -11.97 10.16 -9.18
CA LEU A 138 -13.09 9.26 -8.88
C LEU A 138 -13.65 9.58 -7.49
N PRO A 139 -14.89 9.16 -7.17
CA PRO A 139 -15.38 9.18 -5.79
C PRO A 139 -14.42 8.46 -4.86
N THR A 140 -14.14 9.04 -3.71
CA THR A 140 -13.21 8.47 -2.73
C THR A 140 -13.92 7.40 -1.90
N LEU A 141 -13.52 6.14 -2.08
CA LEU A 141 -13.99 5.02 -1.26
C LEU A 141 -13.43 5.13 0.15
N ILE A 142 -12.12 5.36 0.24
CA ILE A 142 -11.40 5.51 1.51
C ILE A 142 -10.17 6.40 1.33
N GLU A 143 -9.84 7.14 2.39
CA GLU A 143 -8.59 7.86 2.50
C GLU A 143 -7.67 7.15 3.49
N CYS A 144 -6.56 6.62 2.99
CA CYS A 144 -5.52 5.97 3.79
C CYS A 144 -4.63 7.04 4.41
N ARG A 145 -4.78 7.25 5.71
CA ARG A 145 -3.98 8.20 6.49
C ARG A 145 -3.09 7.41 7.45
N PRO A 146 -1.80 7.26 7.14
CA PRO A 146 -0.86 6.65 8.06
C PRO A 146 -0.68 7.58 9.28
N ASP A 147 -0.61 7.00 10.46
CA ASP A 147 -0.29 7.70 11.69
C ASP A 147 0.78 6.97 12.50
N LEU A 148 1.28 7.61 13.54
CA LEU A 148 2.33 7.07 14.40
C LEU A 148 1.86 5.80 15.16
N GLU A 149 0.59 5.76 15.52
CA GLU A 149 0.03 4.61 16.24
C GLU A 149 0.03 3.36 15.35
N LEU A 150 -0.36 3.50 14.08
CA LEU A 150 -0.25 2.43 13.10
C LEU A 150 1.21 1.96 12.93
N LEU A 151 2.17 2.90 12.88
CA LEU A 151 3.58 2.51 12.82
C LEU A 151 3.99 1.69 14.05
N ARG A 152 3.59 2.10 15.26
CA ARG A 152 3.86 1.37 16.50
C ARG A 152 3.28 -0.03 16.46
N GLU A 153 2.01 -0.17 16.12
CA GLU A 153 1.34 -1.48 16.00
C GLU A 153 2.06 -2.43 15.03
N LEU A 154 2.49 -1.91 13.87
CA LEU A 154 3.20 -2.72 12.88
C LEU A 154 4.61 -3.12 13.35
N VAL A 155 5.30 -2.24 14.04
CA VAL A 155 6.62 -2.53 14.62
C VAL A 155 6.48 -3.58 15.73
N ASP A 156 5.51 -3.45 16.61
CA ASP A 156 5.25 -4.41 17.70
C ASP A 156 4.91 -5.81 17.13
N GLU A 157 4.12 -5.89 16.06
CA GLU A 157 3.80 -7.16 15.41
C GLU A 157 5.00 -7.82 14.73
N LEU A 158 5.84 -7.02 14.10
CA LEU A 158 7.01 -7.52 13.36
C LEU A 158 8.16 -7.91 14.29
N THR A 159 8.28 -7.26 15.45
CA THR A 159 9.41 -7.42 16.35
C THR A 159 9.16 -8.60 17.30
N PRO A 160 10.01 -9.64 17.29
CA PRO A 160 9.91 -10.74 18.26
C PRO A 160 10.06 -10.21 19.70
N VAL A 161 9.37 -10.85 20.66
CA VAL A 161 9.41 -10.48 22.08
C VAL A 161 10.84 -10.50 22.65
N ASP A 162 11.68 -11.39 22.16
CA ASP A 162 13.08 -11.57 22.58
C ASP A 162 14.07 -10.74 21.71
N ALA A 163 13.58 -9.88 20.80
CA ALA A 163 14.46 -9.08 19.98
C ALA A 163 15.18 -8.02 20.83
N PRO A 164 16.48 -7.78 20.63
CA PRO A 164 17.16 -6.69 21.30
C PRO A 164 16.47 -5.37 20.95
N THR A 165 16.29 -4.51 21.95
CA THR A 165 15.61 -3.21 21.83
C THR A 165 16.51 -2.24 21.04
N LEU A 166 16.56 -2.42 19.72
CA LEU A 166 17.28 -1.56 18.79
C LEU A 166 16.33 -0.59 18.08
N ILE A 167 15.13 -0.42 18.62
CA ILE A 167 14.11 0.43 17.99
C ILE A 167 14.45 1.88 18.30
N PRO A 168 14.75 2.70 17.28
CA PRO A 168 14.94 4.14 17.47
C PRO A 168 13.63 4.79 17.91
N ASP A 169 13.69 6.07 18.29
CA ASP A 169 12.47 6.85 18.53
C ASP A 169 11.56 6.81 17.29
N LEU A 170 10.45 6.08 17.41
CA LEU A 170 9.49 5.91 16.32
C LEU A 170 8.79 7.21 15.93
N GLU A 171 8.65 8.15 16.85
CA GLU A 171 8.05 9.46 16.57
C GLU A 171 8.97 10.28 15.69
N GLU A 172 10.26 10.35 16.05
CA GLU A 172 11.29 11.03 15.25
C GLU A 172 11.45 10.36 13.88
N LEU A 173 11.48 9.02 13.85
CA LEU A 173 11.53 8.24 12.62
C LEU A 173 10.35 8.57 11.69
N PHE A 174 9.14 8.57 12.24
CA PHE A 174 7.92 8.87 11.50
C PHE A 174 7.91 10.30 10.96
N ARG A 175 8.32 11.27 11.78
CA ARG A 175 8.44 12.67 11.41
C ARG A 175 9.46 12.87 10.30
N ARG A 176 10.64 12.27 10.41
CA ARG A 176 11.76 12.36 9.45
C ARG A 176 11.36 11.80 8.07
N HIS A 177 10.56 10.75 8.04
CA HIS A 177 10.02 10.19 6.80
C HIS A 177 8.70 10.81 6.34
N GLY A 178 8.26 11.92 6.93
CA GLY A 178 7.03 12.62 6.53
C GLY A 178 5.79 11.73 6.60
N GLY A 179 5.73 10.80 7.56
CA GLY A 179 4.60 9.89 7.75
C GLY A 179 4.60 8.67 6.81
N ASN A 180 5.67 8.42 6.06
CA ASN A 180 5.76 7.29 5.15
C ASN A 180 6.17 6.01 5.89
N ILE A 181 5.19 5.19 6.31
CA ILE A 181 5.41 3.95 7.06
C ILE A 181 6.36 2.99 6.34
N ARG A 182 6.25 2.84 5.02
CA ARG A 182 7.14 1.96 4.24
C ARG A 182 8.61 2.40 4.37
N SER A 183 8.87 3.71 4.35
CA SER A 183 10.22 4.25 4.52
C SER A 183 10.73 4.05 5.95
N CYS A 184 9.86 4.19 6.96
CA CYS A 184 10.19 3.88 8.35
C CYS A 184 10.59 2.40 8.53
N LEU A 185 9.77 1.47 8.03
CA LEU A 185 10.06 0.04 8.11
C LEU A 185 11.34 -0.36 7.34
N ARG A 186 11.64 0.33 6.24
CA ARG A 186 12.89 0.12 5.50
C ARG A 186 14.11 0.58 6.30
N GLU A 187 14.04 1.73 6.97
CA GLU A 187 15.12 2.19 7.82
C GLU A 187 15.32 1.26 9.03
N LEU A 188 14.23 0.77 9.64
CA LEU A 188 14.29 -0.25 10.68
C LEU A 188 14.97 -1.54 10.17
N TYR A 189 14.68 -1.95 8.93
CA TYR A 189 15.40 -3.07 8.32
C TYR A 189 16.90 -2.82 8.27
N ASP A 190 17.34 -1.62 7.87
CA ASP A 190 18.77 -1.28 7.77
C ASP A 190 19.44 -1.21 9.16
N VAL A 191 18.73 -0.72 10.19
CA VAL A 191 19.18 -0.75 11.59
C VAL A 191 19.42 -2.19 12.05
N TYR A 192 18.46 -3.07 11.88
CA TYR A 192 18.55 -4.47 12.28
C TYR A 192 19.55 -5.28 11.43
N ALA A 193 19.82 -4.85 10.22
CA ALA A 193 20.90 -5.40 9.38
C ALA A 193 22.30 -4.89 9.79
N GLY A 194 22.41 -3.95 10.74
CA GLY A 194 23.65 -3.30 11.15
C GLY A 194 24.24 -2.40 10.06
N ARG A 195 23.41 -1.86 9.16
CA ARG A 195 23.82 -0.95 8.07
C ARG A 195 23.60 0.52 8.43
N ALA A 196 22.80 0.81 9.44
CA ALA A 196 22.56 2.14 9.96
C ALA A 196 22.88 2.20 11.46
N SER A 197 23.41 3.32 11.92
CA SER A 197 23.63 3.60 13.34
C SER A 197 22.35 4.14 13.95
N VAL A 198 21.99 3.65 15.14
CA VAL A 198 20.88 4.23 15.93
C VAL A 198 21.46 5.42 16.67
N GLU A 199 20.97 6.62 16.41
CA GLU A 199 21.11 7.76 17.33
C GLU A 199 20.07 7.52 18.45
N LEU A 200 20.59 7.19 19.65
CA LEU A 200 19.81 7.00 20.86
C LEU A 200 19.57 8.34 21.55
#